data_2ab88375a9c253678d206bbf146102d2
#
_entry.id   2ab88375a9c253678d206bbf146102d2
#
_cell.length_a   1.000
_cell.length_b   1.000
_cell.length_c   1.000
_cell.angle_alpha   90.00
_cell.angle_beta   90.00
_cell.angle_gamma   90.00
#
_symmetry.space_group_name_H-M   'P 1'
#
loop_
_entity.id
_entity.type
_entity.pdbx_description
1 polymer ?
#
loop_
_entity_poly.entity_id
_entity_poly.type
_entity_poly.pdbx_seq_one_letter_code
_entity_poly.pdbx_strand_id
1 'polypeptide(L)'
;IIHAVCRDSTQPPDGEKFDRVLCDVPCSGYGAVRRKPEIRYRAPEESADLPALQGAILAASAEALKPGGVLVYSTCTVLPRENEDVVGAFLAAHPDFRTQPFTLPDGTDAPEGILTLTPDMPLGTDGFFICKMVRTA
;
A
#
# COMPACT_ATOMS: atom_id res chain seq x y z
N ILE A 1 17.20 -2.18 -15.75
CA ILE A 1 17.95 -0.97 -15.38
C ILE A 1 17.10 -0.20 -14.35
N ILE A 2 17.69 0.15 -13.21
CA ILE A 2 17.03 0.86 -12.12
C ILE A 2 17.60 2.28 -12.08
N HIS A 3 16.72 3.28 -12.04
CA HIS A 3 17.08 4.67 -11.82
C HIS A 3 16.56 5.10 -10.45
N ALA A 4 17.47 5.36 -9.51
CA ALA A 4 17.11 5.82 -8.17
C ALA A 4 17.00 7.35 -8.17
N VAL A 5 15.88 7.87 -7.64
CA VAL A 5 15.61 9.30 -7.50
C VAL A 5 15.23 9.58 -6.05
N CYS A 6 15.89 10.56 -5.42
CA CYS A 6 15.53 11.05 -4.10
C CYS A 6 14.56 12.23 -4.25
N ARG A 7 13.34 12.11 -3.74
CA ARG A 7 12.31 13.15 -3.83
C ARG A 7 11.28 13.01 -2.70
N ASP A 8 10.47 14.04 -2.52
CA ASP A 8 9.29 13.98 -1.66
C ASP A 8 8.19 13.13 -2.35
N SER A 9 7.87 11.97 -1.76
CA SER A 9 6.87 11.04 -2.30
C SER A 9 5.43 11.53 -2.14
N THR A 10 5.17 12.60 -1.40
CA THR A 10 3.85 13.24 -1.32
C THR A 10 3.56 14.16 -2.50
N GLN A 11 4.56 14.39 -3.35
CA GLN A 11 4.43 15.16 -4.58
C GLN A 11 4.38 14.23 -5.79
N PRO A 12 3.50 14.46 -6.75
CA PRO A 12 3.47 13.65 -7.97
C PRO A 12 4.79 13.81 -8.75
N PRO A 13 5.21 12.77 -9.48
CA PRO A 13 6.40 12.88 -10.32
C PRO A 13 6.13 13.80 -11.51
N ASP A 14 7.13 14.63 -11.83
CA ASP A 14 7.11 15.39 -13.07
C ASP A 14 7.31 14.47 -14.30
N GLY A 15 6.51 14.68 -15.35
CA GLY A 15 6.78 14.11 -16.66
C GLY A 15 6.12 12.76 -16.92
N GLU A 16 6.91 11.71 -17.09
CA GLU A 16 6.46 10.43 -17.64
C GLU A 16 5.48 9.68 -16.72
N LYS A 17 4.42 9.12 -17.34
CA LYS A 17 3.45 8.23 -16.67
C LYS A 17 3.85 6.77 -16.86
N PHE A 18 3.51 5.94 -15.88
CA PHE A 18 3.89 4.54 -15.82
C PHE A 18 2.69 3.60 -16.01
N ASP A 19 2.94 2.41 -16.54
CA ASP A 19 1.93 1.36 -16.68
C ASP A 19 1.72 0.62 -15.36
N ARG A 20 2.73 0.63 -14.47
CA ARG A 20 2.73 -0.04 -13.17
C ARG A 20 3.39 0.86 -12.13
N VAL A 21 2.75 1.02 -10.99
CA VAL A 21 3.28 1.75 -9.84
C VAL A 21 3.14 0.89 -8.59
N LEU A 22 4.23 0.74 -7.84
CA LEU A 22 4.23 0.16 -6.49
C LEU A 22 4.37 1.30 -5.47
N CYS A 23 3.38 1.42 -4.60
CA CYS A 23 3.30 2.38 -3.52
C CYS A 23 3.49 1.63 -2.19
N ASP A 24 4.75 1.36 -1.83
CA ASP A 24 5.13 0.76 -0.54
C ASP A 24 5.42 1.89 0.44
N VAL A 25 4.49 2.15 1.37
CA VAL A 25 4.49 3.36 2.19
C VAL A 25 5.14 3.16 3.55
N PRO A 26 5.70 4.22 4.15
CA PRO A 26 6.11 4.17 5.55
C PRO A 26 4.90 3.86 6.42
N CYS A 27 5.06 2.93 7.38
CA CYS A 27 3.98 2.48 8.24
C CYS A 27 4.48 2.19 9.66
N SER A 28 3.57 1.94 10.60
CA SER A 28 3.90 1.60 11.99
C SER A 28 4.71 0.30 12.13
N GLY A 29 4.63 -0.61 11.15
CA GLY A 29 5.40 -1.84 11.12
C GLY A 29 4.88 -2.95 12.02
N TYR A 30 3.65 -2.86 12.55
CA TYR A 30 3.11 -3.87 13.49
C TYR A 30 3.00 -5.28 12.90
N GLY A 31 3.07 -5.44 11.60
CA GLY A 31 3.19 -6.76 10.96
C GLY A 31 4.54 -7.44 11.17
N ALA A 32 5.60 -6.64 11.40
CA ALA A 32 6.98 -7.11 11.53
C ALA A 32 7.43 -7.35 12.99
N VAL A 33 6.52 -7.34 13.96
CA VAL A 33 6.81 -7.48 15.41
C VAL A 33 7.63 -8.73 15.71
N ARG A 34 7.44 -9.81 14.96
CA ARG A 34 8.22 -11.05 15.11
C ARG A 34 9.71 -10.83 14.87
N ARG A 35 10.09 -9.96 13.95
CA ARG A 35 11.49 -9.63 13.62
C ARG A 35 11.99 -8.39 14.34
N LYS A 36 11.08 -7.50 14.72
CA LYS A 36 11.36 -6.21 15.35
C LYS A 36 10.51 -6.08 16.62
N PRO A 37 10.82 -6.84 17.69
CA PRO A 37 9.99 -6.88 18.90
C PRO A 37 9.91 -5.53 19.63
N GLU A 38 10.84 -4.61 19.38
CA GLU A 38 10.84 -3.24 19.90
C GLU A 38 9.64 -2.42 19.46
N ILE A 39 8.99 -2.78 18.35
CA ILE A 39 7.77 -2.12 17.86
C ILE A 39 6.65 -2.15 18.91
N ARG A 40 6.58 -3.20 19.74
CA ARG A 40 5.57 -3.32 20.80
C ARG A 40 5.66 -2.25 21.89
N TYR A 41 6.80 -1.60 21.99
CA TYR A 41 7.06 -0.58 23.01
C TYR A 41 6.87 0.85 22.48
N ARG A 42 6.50 1.01 21.20
CA ARG A 42 6.18 2.30 20.63
C ARG A 42 4.84 2.80 21.17
N ALA A 43 4.78 4.09 21.48
CA ALA A 43 3.52 4.72 21.83
C ALA A 43 2.59 4.78 20.60
N PRO A 44 1.28 4.49 20.74
CA PRO A 44 0.33 4.58 19.63
C PRO A 44 0.34 5.95 18.92
N GLU A 45 0.62 7.01 19.65
CA GLU A 45 0.68 8.40 19.18
C GLU A 45 1.80 8.63 18.17
N GLU A 46 2.90 7.87 18.24
CA GLU A 46 4.04 7.97 17.30
C GLU A 46 3.65 7.64 15.85
N SER A 47 2.53 6.96 15.67
CA SER A 47 2.02 6.57 14.34
C SER A 47 0.71 7.25 13.97
N ALA A 48 0.27 8.24 14.73
CA ALA A 48 -1.03 8.89 14.53
C ALA A 48 -1.14 9.61 13.17
N ASP A 49 -0.05 10.21 12.71
CA ASP A 49 0.00 10.98 11.46
C ASP A 49 0.25 10.11 10.21
N LEU A 50 0.59 8.83 10.39
CA LEU A 50 0.92 7.93 9.27
C LEU A 50 -0.23 7.77 8.26
N PRO A 51 -1.50 7.59 8.65
CA PRO A 51 -2.58 7.45 7.67
C PRO A 51 -2.70 8.66 6.73
N ALA A 52 -2.52 9.88 7.23
CA ALA A 52 -2.56 11.08 6.40
C ALA A 52 -1.38 11.13 5.42
N LEU A 53 -0.18 10.81 5.89
CA LEU A 53 1.02 10.71 5.04
C LEU A 53 0.86 9.63 3.97
N GLN A 54 0.37 8.45 4.34
CA GLN A 54 0.13 7.32 3.44
C GLN A 54 -0.87 7.67 2.35
N GLY A 55 -1.97 8.35 2.71
CA GLY A 55 -2.96 8.84 1.76
C GLY A 55 -2.38 9.85 0.78
N ALA A 56 -1.54 10.78 1.23
CA ALA A 56 -0.87 11.75 0.37
C ALA A 56 0.10 11.07 -0.61
N ILE A 57 0.88 10.09 -0.16
CA ILE A 57 1.79 9.32 -1.03
C ILE A 57 1.00 8.49 -2.05
N LEU A 58 -0.10 7.87 -1.63
CA LEU A 58 -0.96 7.08 -2.51
C LEU A 58 -1.58 7.96 -3.61
N ALA A 59 -2.09 9.14 -3.27
CA ALA A 59 -2.64 10.10 -4.23
C ALA A 59 -1.57 10.57 -5.23
N ALA A 60 -0.38 10.93 -4.77
CA ALA A 60 0.72 11.33 -5.63
C ALA A 60 1.18 10.18 -6.56
N SER A 61 1.19 8.94 -6.05
CA SER A 61 1.50 7.73 -6.83
C SER A 61 0.46 7.46 -7.91
N ALA A 62 -0.81 7.72 -7.62
CA ALA A 62 -1.91 7.57 -8.58
C ALA A 62 -1.79 8.55 -9.76
N GLU A 63 -1.30 9.76 -9.51
CA GLU A 63 -1.04 10.73 -10.59
C GLU A 63 0.06 10.29 -11.55
N ALA A 64 0.98 9.45 -11.10
CA ALA A 64 2.04 8.88 -11.94
C ALA A 64 1.55 7.77 -12.87
N LEU A 65 0.31 7.29 -12.72
CA LEU A 65 -0.21 6.14 -13.44
C LEU A 65 -0.93 6.56 -14.73
N LYS A 66 -0.69 5.81 -15.81
CA LYS A 66 -1.47 5.94 -17.06
C LYS A 66 -2.90 5.43 -16.86
N PRO A 67 -3.87 5.88 -17.66
CA PRO A 67 -5.14 5.19 -17.80
C PRO A 67 -4.94 3.72 -18.16
N GLY A 68 -5.69 2.81 -17.55
CA GLY A 68 -5.51 1.36 -17.68
C GLY A 68 -4.33 0.77 -16.90
N GLY A 69 -3.52 1.61 -16.25
CA GLY A 69 -2.38 1.18 -15.44
C GLY A 69 -2.80 0.55 -14.11
N VAL A 70 -1.85 -0.16 -13.49
CA VAL A 70 -2.06 -0.85 -12.21
C VAL A 70 -1.23 -0.18 -11.10
N LEU A 71 -1.88 0.12 -10.00
CA LEU A 71 -1.32 0.64 -8.76
C LEU A 71 -1.43 -0.42 -7.67
N VAL A 72 -0.32 -0.72 -7.02
CA VAL A 72 -0.31 -1.59 -5.83
C VAL A 72 0.08 -0.75 -4.63
N TYR A 73 -0.78 -0.74 -3.62
CA TYR A 73 -0.51 -0.17 -2.30
C TYR A 73 -0.10 -1.28 -1.35
N SER A 74 0.96 -1.09 -0.57
CA SER A 74 1.43 -2.07 0.40
C SER A 74 1.94 -1.43 1.69
N THR A 75 1.80 -2.18 2.79
CA THR A 75 2.36 -1.85 4.10
C THR A 75 2.86 -3.11 4.81
N CYS A 76 3.79 -2.95 5.74
CA CYS A 76 4.19 -4.01 6.69
C CYS A 76 3.47 -3.85 8.06
N THR A 77 2.24 -3.36 8.07
CA THR A 77 1.39 -3.28 9.26
C THR A 77 0.09 -4.06 9.04
N VAL A 78 -0.57 -4.43 10.13
CA VAL A 78 -1.89 -5.08 10.13
C VAL A 78 -2.99 -4.16 10.68
N LEU A 79 -2.69 -2.88 10.85
CA LEU A 79 -3.64 -1.92 11.41
C LEU A 79 -4.60 -1.42 10.34
N PRO A 80 -5.93 -1.61 10.49
CA PRO A 80 -6.92 -1.17 9.50
C PRO A 80 -6.83 0.32 9.14
N ARG A 81 -6.51 1.17 10.12
CA ARG A 81 -6.37 2.63 9.93
C ARG A 81 -5.28 3.02 8.93
N GLU A 82 -4.26 2.17 8.76
CA GLU A 82 -3.15 2.39 7.82
C GLU A 82 -3.35 1.61 6.51
N ASN A 83 -4.33 0.73 6.44
CA ASN A 83 -4.61 -0.22 5.38
C ASN A 83 -5.98 0.08 4.72
N GLU A 84 -7.02 -0.61 5.16
CA GLU A 84 -8.36 -0.53 4.57
C GLU A 84 -8.94 0.89 4.61
N ASP A 85 -8.72 1.64 5.69
CA ASP A 85 -9.25 2.99 5.84
C ASP A 85 -8.57 3.96 4.86
N VAL A 86 -7.24 3.84 4.67
CA VAL A 86 -6.49 4.66 3.68
C VAL A 86 -6.95 4.35 2.26
N VAL A 87 -7.04 3.06 1.91
CA VAL A 87 -7.51 2.62 0.59
C VAL A 87 -8.96 3.03 0.34
N GLY A 88 -9.84 2.86 1.33
CA GLY A 88 -11.24 3.24 1.25
C GLY A 88 -11.42 4.74 1.01
N ALA A 89 -10.70 5.58 1.76
CA ALA A 89 -10.71 7.03 1.56
C ALA A 89 -10.18 7.42 0.17
N PHE A 90 -9.11 6.77 -0.30
CA PHE A 90 -8.57 6.99 -1.63
C PHE A 90 -9.58 6.65 -2.73
N LEU A 91 -10.18 5.47 -2.68
CA LEU A 91 -11.16 5.03 -3.69
C LEU A 91 -12.42 5.91 -3.70
N ALA A 92 -12.85 6.41 -2.55
CA ALA A 92 -13.97 7.36 -2.47
C ALA A 92 -13.65 8.71 -3.13
N ALA A 93 -12.40 9.16 -3.07
CA ALA A 93 -11.94 10.41 -3.68
C ALA A 93 -11.55 10.27 -5.16
N HIS A 94 -11.28 9.05 -5.64
CA HIS A 94 -10.78 8.77 -6.99
C HIS A 94 -11.68 7.75 -7.70
N PRO A 95 -12.82 8.18 -8.25
CA PRO A 95 -13.80 7.29 -8.90
C PRO A 95 -13.28 6.63 -10.19
N ASP A 96 -12.16 7.10 -10.72
CA ASP A 96 -11.43 6.48 -11.83
C ASP A 96 -10.55 5.29 -11.41
N PHE A 97 -10.55 4.93 -10.12
CA PHE A 97 -9.86 3.75 -9.60
C PHE A 97 -10.86 2.74 -9.05
N ARG A 98 -10.49 1.47 -9.19
CA ARG A 98 -11.17 0.34 -8.54
C ARG A 98 -10.18 -0.73 -8.14
N THR A 99 -10.52 -1.54 -7.14
CA THR A 99 -9.74 -2.74 -6.80
C THR A 99 -9.78 -3.77 -7.94
N GLN A 100 -8.73 -4.57 -8.05
CA GLN A 100 -8.63 -5.63 -9.05
C GLN A 100 -8.18 -6.93 -8.42
N PRO A 101 -8.93 -8.03 -8.57
CA PRO A 101 -8.54 -9.36 -8.08
C PRO A 101 -7.11 -9.75 -8.48
N PHE A 102 -6.45 -10.53 -7.62
CA PHE A 102 -5.14 -11.11 -7.91
C PHE A 102 -4.93 -12.41 -7.14
N THR A 103 -3.95 -13.18 -7.59
CA THR A 103 -3.49 -14.41 -6.92
C THR A 103 -1.99 -14.29 -6.70
N LEU A 104 -1.51 -14.64 -5.52
CA LEU A 104 -0.08 -14.71 -5.23
C LEU A 104 0.54 -15.96 -5.90
N PRO A 105 1.88 -15.99 -6.08
CA PRO A 105 2.56 -17.12 -6.71
C PRO A 105 2.39 -18.48 -6.01
N ASP A 106 2.07 -18.48 -4.71
CA ASP A 106 1.77 -19.67 -3.91
C ASP A 106 0.31 -20.16 -4.04
N GLY A 107 -0.52 -19.46 -4.81
CA GLY A 107 -1.93 -19.77 -5.00
C GLY A 107 -2.89 -19.07 -4.03
N THR A 108 -2.40 -18.22 -3.13
CA THR A 108 -3.28 -17.43 -2.24
C THR A 108 -4.07 -16.41 -3.05
N ASP A 109 -5.40 -16.48 -2.99
CA ASP A 109 -6.31 -15.63 -3.75
C ASP A 109 -6.72 -14.37 -2.96
N ALA A 110 -6.84 -13.26 -3.69
CA ALA A 110 -7.39 -12.00 -3.23
C ALA A 110 -8.53 -11.55 -4.17
N PRO A 111 -9.72 -12.13 -4.05
CA PRO A 111 -10.84 -11.90 -4.97
C PRO A 111 -11.36 -10.46 -4.94
N GLU A 112 -11.23 -9.78 -3.81
CA GLU A 112 -11.61 -8.37 -3.66
C GLU A 112 -10.48 -7.39 -4.06
N GLY A 113 -9.31 -7.91 -4.49
CA GLY A 113 -8.14 -7.08 -4.77
C GLY A 113 -7.42 -6.57 -3.52
N ILE A 114 -7.78 -7.09 -2.35
CA ILE A 114 -7.21 -6.74 -1.03
C ILE A 114 -6.81 -8.03 -0.33
N LEU A 115 -5.64 -8.02 0.29
CA LEU A 115 -5.11 -9.16 1.05
C LEU A 115 -4.33 -8.67 2.26
N THR A 116 -4.70 -9.19 3.44
CA THR A 116 -3.90 -9.05 4.67
C THR A 116 -3.26 -10.41 4.97
N LEU A 117 -1.94 -10.45 4.91
CA LEU A 117 -1.15 -11.60 5.34
C LEU A 117 -0.88 -11.52 6.84
N THR A 118 -0.94 -12.65 7.52
CA THR A 118 -0.61 -12.77 8.95
C THR A 118 0.32 -13.96 9.18
N PRO A 119 1.13 -13.95 10.24
CA PRO A 119 2.14 -14.99 10.49
C PRO A 119 1.59 -16.41 10.71
N ASP A 120 0.30 -16.52 11.03
CA ASP A 120 -0.41 -17.80 11.23
C ASP A 120 -0.92 -18.41 9.92
N MET A 121 -0.87 -17.68 8.81
CA MET A 121 -1.22 -18.21 7.50
C MET A 121 -0.17 -19.22 6.99
N PRO A 122 -0.56 -20.18 6.11
CA PRO A 122 0.34 -21.22 5.58
C PRO A 122 1.63 -20.68 4.97
N LEU A 123 1.58 -19.46 4.41
CA LEU A 123 2.73 -18.78 3.82
C LEU A 123 3.82 -18.44 4.85
N GLY A 124 3.46 -18.33 6.15
CA GLY A 124 4.41 -18.09 7.25
C GLY A 124 5.17 -16.76 7.16
N THR A 125 4.65 -15.78 6.46
CA THR A 125 5.26 -14.45 6.31
C THR A 125 5.05 -13.59 7.56
N ASP A 126 5.70 -12.44 7.59
CA ASP A 126 5.31 -11.35 8.50
C ASP A 126 3.92 -10.81 8.11
N GLY A 127 3.33 -10.00 8.98
CA GLY A 127 2.10 -9.30 8.66
C GLY A 127 2.32 -8.29 7.54
N PHE A 128 1.49 -8.35 6.51
CA PHE A 128 1.57 -7.50 5.33
C PHE A 128 0.19 -7.19 4.77
N PHE A 129 0.01 -5.99 4.26
CA PHE A 129 -1.20 -5.60 3.56
C PHE A 129 -0.88 -5.29 2.10
N ILE A 130 -1.72 -5.74 1.20
CA ILE A 130 -1.59 -5.52 -0.25
C ILE A 130 -2.98 -5.13 -0.79
N CYS A 131 -3.05 -4.03 -1.51
CA CYS A 131 -4.22 -3.68 -2.31
C CYS A 131 -3.80 -3.41 -3.75
N LYS A 132 -4.37 -4.13 -4.69
CA LYS A 132 -4.18 -3.94 -6.11
C LYS A 132 -5.34 -3.15 -6.69
N MET A 133 -5.03 -2.06 -7.37
CA MET A 133 -6.01 -1.17 -8.00
C MET A 133 -5.68 -0.97 -9.48
N VAL A 134 -6.69 -0.68 -10.28
CA VAL A 134 -6.54 -0.30 -11.68
C VAL A 134 -7.19 1.05 -11.91
N ARG A 135 -6.53 1.90 -12.70
CA ARG A 135 -7.10 3.15 -13.20
C ARG A 135 -7.96 2.87 -14.43
N THR A 136 -9.23 3.18 -14.38
CA THR A 136 -10.19 2.76 -15.41
C THR A 136 -10.18 3.66 -16.65
N ALA A 137 -9.93 4.91 -16.52
CA ALA A 137 -9.85 5.84 -17.68
C ALA A 137 -9.25 7.19 -17.27
#